data_9fad3f1be8b7d06f8fb06ff4397b966b
#
_entry.id   9fad3f1be8b7d06f8fb06ff4397b966b
#
_cell.length_a   1.000
_cell.length_b   1.000
_cell.length_c   1.000
_cell.angle_alpha   90.00
_cell.angle_beta   90.00
_cell.angle_gamma   90.00
#
_symmetry.space_group_name_H-M   'P 1'
#
loop_
_entity.id
_entity.type
_entity.pdbx_description
1 polymer ?
#
loop_
_entity_poly.entity_id
_entity_poly.type
_entity_poly.pdbx_seq_one_letter_code
_entity_poly.pdbx_strand_id
1 'polypeptide(L)'
;MHQKPVTWCYKSGAGTAPVYYHPWPLRASRRELAGVTPRRQIPPVRLVRSLPLGYLFLLLVAAPAPLPAIIRRPSQALLERLLGESYHPDLRWADLADVGPDLRQLYASRGWGAVWYDNDTLTGPARSLIRVLAEAGNRGLDPTDYDAGWLVAAAALPGNADSVFEARVDLGLSVAAARLVRALRFGRVSPEAVHAAFHLPVDSLNVPALLDSLAGTPQPNDLLRSLEPPFIHYWLLMATLVRYRELARDSALVNLPVMPAHLRPGQSYPGIPTLRRLLRLLGDYRDSTPIPILDTVYAGEAVQGVKRFQMRQGFTPDGVIGDATRERLGHPFDQRIRQMELTMERWRWMPRRFPTPPILVNIPAFRLYAFETLSLREDSMLAMNVVVGTAYETETPVFTDELEYLIFAPYWDVTPTIAEKEIRPAALKDPAFLTRNRYELVKDGEPVSPWPEYIEGIGHGVRVRQIPGAHNALGRVKFIMPNDYQVYLHDTPARNMFERTRRDASHGCIRLGDPFALARFLLRDQPEWTEERIRAAMDAAEPITVRFRAPVPVYLTYATVMARPNGDVFFYPDIYGHDRTLDRLLRVGYPYPRSAAAPPPMPVASP
;
A
#
# COMPACT_ATOMS: atom_id res chain seq x y z
N MET A 1 26.15 -11.30 -28.25
CA MET A 1 25.90 -12.32 -27.20
C MET A 1 24.41 -12.34 -26.91
N HIS A 2 23.72 -13.38 -27.37
CA HIS A 2 22.28 -13.53 -27.17
C HIS A 2 22.03 -14.08 -25.77
N GLN A 3 21.45 -13.27 -24.90
CA GLN A 3 20.87 -13.75 -23.63
C GLN A 3 19.53 -14.46 -23.91
N LYS A 4 19.49 -15.75 -23.60
CA LYS A 4 18.24 -16.53 -23.62
C LYS A 4 17.30 -16.05 -22.50
N PRO A 5 15.99 -15.98 -22.74
CA PRO A 5 15.04 -15.64 -21.69
C PRO A 5 14.99 -16.75 -20.64
N VAL A 6 15.07 -16.37 -19.37
CA VAL A 6 14.90 -17.28 -18.22
C VAL A 6 13.42 -17.55 -18.07
N THR A 7 12.99 -18.77 -18.41
CA THR A 7 11.61 -19.24 -18.23
C THR A 7 11.50 -19.90 -16.86
N TRP A 8 10.73 -19.30 -15.95
CA TRP A 8 10.41 -19.91 -14.67
C TRP A 8 9.11 -20.71 -14.82
N CYS A 9 9.22 -22.03 -14.76
CA CYS A 9 8.05 -22.92 -14.66
C CYS A 9 7.78 -23.25 -13.19
N TYR A 10 6.62 -22.86 -12.69
CA TYR A 10 6.12 -23.33 -11.41
C TYR A 10 5.35 -24.63 -11.64
N LYS A 11 5.86 -25.76 -11.16
CA LYS A 11 5.13 -27.03 -11.12
C LYS A 11 4.23 -27.05 -9.89
N SER A 12 2.96 -26.74 -10.04
CA SER A 12 1.92 -27.13 -9.09
C SER A 12 1.49 -28.56 -9.41
N GLY A 13 1.58 -29.44 -8.44
CA GLY A 13 1.10 -30.82 -8.60
C GLY A 13 -0.42 -30.93 -8.47
N ALA A 14 -1.16 -30.46 -9.46
CA ALA A 14 -2.56 -30.78 -9.77
C ALA A 14 -2.96 -29.91 -10.96
N GLY A 15 -3.29 -30.55 -12.05
CA GLY A 15 -3.57 -30.07 -13.39
C GLY A 15 -4.34 -28.75 -13.54
N THR A 16 -3.63 -27.67 -13.55
CA THR A 16 -4.09 -26.36 -14.02
C THR A 16 -3.11 -25.81 -15.04
N ALA A 17 -3.65 -25.18 -16.07
CA ALA A 17 -2.90 -24.66 -17.20
C ALA A 17 -1.80 -23.64 -16.76
N PRO A 18 -0.65 -23.60 -17.44
CA PRO A 18 0.44 -22.70 -17.07
C PRO A 18 0.05 -21.24 -17.32
N VAL A 19 0.24 -20.40 -16.29
CA VAL A 19 0.14 -18.95 -16.41
C VAL A 19 1.47 -18.45 -16.98
N TYR A 20 1.47 -17.98 -18.23
CA TYR A 20 2.65 -17.40 -18.86
C TYR A 20 2.75 -15.92 -18.48
N TYR A 21 3.85 -15.53 -17.83
CA TYR A 21 4.25 -14.13 -17.66
C TYR A 21 5.15 -13.72 -18.82
N HIS A 22 4.65 -12.84 -19.70
CA HIS A 22 5.49 -12.16 -20.67
C HIS A 22 5.96 -10.82 -20.10
N PRO A 23 7.27 -10.55 -20.04
CA PRO A 23 7.75 -9.20 -19.78
C PRO A 23 7.53 -8.33 -21.04
N TRP A 24 6.98 -7.13 -20.84
CA TRP A 24 6.74 -6.14 -21.88
C TRP A 24 8.05 -5.62 -22.46
N PRO A 25 8.24 -5.60 -23.79
CA PRO A 25 9.38 -4.92 -24.41
C PRO A 25 9.10 -3.44 -24.58
N LEU A 26 9.78 -2.59 -23.81
CA LEU A 26 9.97 -1.19 -24.15
C LEU A 26 10.98 -1.10 -25.30
N ARG A 27 10.50 -0.92 -26.53
CA ARG A 27 11.32 -0.37 -27.62
C ARG A 27 10.55 0.73 -28.34
N ALA A 28 10.92 1.96 -28.03
CA ALA A 28 10.68 3.09 -28.89
C ALA A 28 11.71 3.04 -30.03
N SER A 29 11.29 2.79 -31.26
CA SER A 29 12.11 3.01 -32.44
C SER A 29 11.67 4.31 -33.11
N ARG A 30 12.57 5.31 -33.05
CA ARG A 30 12.56 6.41 -34.03
C ARG A 30 12.83 5.81 -35.41
N ARG A 31 11.95 6.06 -36.36
CA ARG A 31 12.28 6.06 -37.78
C ARG A 31 11.73 7.32 -38.45
N GLU A 32 12.65 7.91 -39.17
CA GLU A 32 12.59 9.12 -39.95
C GLU A 32 11.47 9.11 -40.97
N LEU A 33 10.85 10.26 -41.13
CA LEU A 33 9.96 10.59 -42.22
C LEU A 33 10.81 11.20 -43.36
N ALA A 34 10.83 10.55 -44.50
CA ALA A 34 11.18 11.16 -45.77
C ALA A 34 10.06 10.92 -46.78
N GLY A 35 9.47 12.02 -47.20
CA GLY A 35 8.88 12.38 -48.44
C GLY A 35 7.99 11.39 -49.23
N VAL A 36 6.80 11.85 -49.52
CA VAL A 36 6.29 12.01 -50.90
C VAL A 36 4.85 12.54 -50.83
N THR A 37 4.63 13.76 -51.40
CA THR A 37 3.31 14.24 -51.83
C THR A 37 2.98 13.66 -53.20
N PRO A 38 1.69 13.47 -53.53
CA PRO A 38 1.17 14.29 -54.65
C PRO A 38 -0.23 14.90 -54.38
N ARG A 39 -0.33 16.12 -54.84
CA ARG A 39 -1.53 16.91 -55.07
C ARG A 39 -2.55 16.14 -55.93
N ARG A 40 -3.83 16.15 -55.56
CA ARG A 40 -4.94 16.00 -56.50
C ARG A 40 -5.72 17.32 -56.60
N GLN A 41 -5.82 17.77 -57.82
CA GLN A 41 -6.54 18.97 -58.29
C GLN A 41 -8.06 18.75 -58.24
N ILE A 42 -8.77 19.79 -57.84
CA ILE A 42 -10.23 19.92 -57.96
C ILE A 42 -10.53 20.69 -59.22
N PRO A 43 -11.42 20.22 -60.08
CA PRO A 43 -11.81 21.00 -61.27
C PRO A 43 -12.86 22.07 -60.96
N PRO A 44 -12.93 23.18 -61.71
CA PRO A 44 -13.79 24.33 -61.45
C PRO A 44 -15.24 24.13 -61.94
N VAL A 45 -16.18 24.62 -61.11
CA VAL A 45 -17.62 24.69 -61.49
C VAL A 45 -17.87 25.94 -62.32
N ARG A 46 -18.48 25.76 -63.51
CA ARG A 46 -18.90 26.83 -64.42
C ARG A 46 -20.17 27.49 -63.90
N LEU A 47 -20.13 28.83 -63.86
CA LEU A 47 -21.30 29.70 -63.74
C LEU A 47 -22.06 29.70 -65.00
N VAL A 48 -23.39 29.50 -64.96
CA VAL A 48 -24.32 29.86 -66.02
C VAL A 48 -25.27 30.91 -65.46
N ARG A 49 -25.23 32.11 -66.14
CA ARG A 49 -26.19 33.20 -65.95
C ARG A 49 -27.42 32.95 -66.83
N SER A 50 -28.60 33.14 -66.25
CA SER A 50 -29.72 33.86 -67.00
C SER A 50 -30.91 34.08 -66.04
N LEU A 51 -31.36 35.28 -65.93
CA LEU A 51 -32.64 35.81 -65.46
C LEU A 51 -33.62 35.79 -66.65
N PRO A 52 -34.98 36.06 -66.54
CA PRO A 52 -35.80 36.61 -65.46
C PRO A 52 -37.23 36.02 -65.31
N LEU A 53 -38.03 36.69 -64.54
CA LEU A 53 -39.50 36.84 -64.43
C LEU A 53 -40.17 36.14 -63.20
N GLY A 54 -40.51 36.95 -62.28
CA GLY A 54 -41.73 37.29 -61.62
C GLY A 54 -42.78 36.20 -61.34
N TYR A 55 -42.84 35.84 -60.00
CA TYR A 55 -44.08 35.41 -59.37
C TYR A 55 -44.12 35.88 -57.91
N LEU A 56 -45.19 36.62 -57.66
CA LEU A 56 -45.62 37.08 -56.35
C LEU A 56 -46.01 35.89 -55.51
N PHE A 57 -45.19 35.55 -54.47
CA PHE A 57 -45.57 34.52 -53.49
C PHE A 57 -46.05 35.19 -52.22
N LEU A 58 -47.31 34.92 -51.87
CA LEU A 58 -47.91 35.18 -50.55
C LEU A 58 -47.05 34.54 -49.44
N LEU A 59 -46.52 35.37 -48.53
CA LEU A 59 -45.92 34.92 -47.30
C LEU A 59 -47.04 34.38 -46.39
N LEU A 60 -47.30 33.07 -46.45
CA LEU A 60 -47.95 32.36 -45.39
C LEU A 60 -46.88 32.17 -44.24
N VAL A 61 -47.00 32.92 -43.15
CA VAL A 61 -46.27 32.69 -41.96
C VAL A 61 -46.77 31.36 -41.36
N ALA A 62 -46.11 30.27 -41.72
CA ALA A 62 -46.30 28.99 -41.05
C ALA A 62 -45.73 29.15 -39.62
N ALA A 63 -46.59 29.04 -38.61
CA ALA A 63 -46.16 28.89 -37.22
C ALA A 63 -45.17 27.72 -37.14
N PRO A 64 -44.05 27.86 -36.37
CA PRO A 64 -43.12 26.74 -36.20
C PRO A 64 -43.89 25.55 -35.65
N ALA A 65 -43.83 24.42 -36.35
CA ALA A 65 -44.37 23.17 -35.85
C ALA A 65 -43.74 22.91 -34.48
N PRO A 66 -44.49 22.51 -33.45
CA PRO A 66 -43.91 22.14 -32.18
C PRO A 66 -42.90 21.03 -32.45
N LEU A 67 -41.66 21.23 -31.99
CA LEU A 67 -40.63 20.18 -31.99
C LEU A 67 -41.27 18.91 -31.41
N PRO A 68 -41.10 17.73 -32.03
CA PRO A 68 -41.67 16.51 -31.49
C PRO A 68 -41.16 16.36 -30.06
N ALA A 69 -42.08 16.28 -29.12
CA ALA A 69 -41.76 15.95 -27.73
C ALA A 69 -40.96 14.65 -27.81
N ILE A 70 -39.69 14.70 -27.38
CA ILE A 70 -38.85 13.51 -27.28
C ILE A 70 -39.58 12.65 -26.24
N ILE A 71 -40.27 11.62 -26.70
CA ILE A 71 -40.91 10.62 -25.82
C ILE A 71 -39.75 9.85 -25.21
N ARG A 72 -39.31 10.28 -24.03
CA ARG A 72 -38.29 9.56 -23.23
C ARG A 72 -38.84 8.19 -22.88
N ARG A 73 -38.03 7.14 -23.08
CA ARG A 73 -38.37 5.80 -22.61
C ARG A 73 -38.50 5.82 -21.06
N PRO A 74 -39.40 5.05 -20.45
CA PRO A 74 -39.56 5.02 -18.97
C PRO A 74 -38.24 4.77 -18.22
N SER A 75 -37.34 3.95 -18.79
CA SER A 75 -36.00 3.67 -18.27
C SER A 75 -35.11 4.92 -18.17
N GLN A 76 -35.17 5.83 -19.16
CA GLN A 76 -34.38 7.07 -19.17
C GLN A 76 -34.78 8.01 -18.03
N ALA A 77 -36.11 8.23 -17.87
CA ALA A 77 -36.64 9.07 -16.80
C ALA A 77 -36.31 8.50 -15.40
N LEU A 78 -36.26 7.18 -15.27
CA LEU A 78 -35.90 6.51 -14.01
C LEU A 78 -34.41 6.72 -13.71
N LEU A 79 -33.50 6.55 -14.67
CA LEU A 79 -32.06 6.79 -14.50
C LEU A 79 -31.76 8.23 -14.09
N GLU A 80 -32.39 9.21 -14.74
CA GLU A 80 -32.26 10.63 -14.37
C GLU A 80 -32.73 10.87 -12.92
N ARG A 81 -33.86 10.29 -12.52
CA ARG A 81 -34.41 10.45 -11.18
C ARG A 81 -33.49 9.83 -10.12
N LEU A 82 -33.10 8.55 -10.27
CA LEU A 82 -32.26 7.86 -9.29
C LEU A 82 -30.91 8.56 -9.09
N LEU A 83 -30.29 9.04 -10.18
CA LEU A 83 -29.06 9.82 -10.11
C LEU A 83 -29.29 11.24 -9.57
N GLY A 84 -30.46 11.84 -9.82
CA GLY A 84 -30.86 13.12 -9.23
C GLY A 84 -31.03 13.03 -7.72
N GLU A 85 -31.68 11.97 -7.25
CA GLU A 85 -31.88 11.66 -5.84
C GLU A 85 -30.60 11.14 -5.16
N SER A 86 -29.57 10.82 -5.92
CA SER A 86 -28.31 10.20 -5.45
C SER A 86 -28.54 8.92 -4.63
N TYR A 87 -29.51 8.11 -5.06
CA TYR A 87 -29.97 6.94 -4.31
C TYR A 87 -30.33 5.78 -5.24
N HIS A 88 -29.99 4.53 -4.81
CA HIS A 88 -30.41 3.30 -5.50
C HIS A 88 -31.05 2.31 -4.53
N PRO A 89 -32.32 1.89 -4.75
CA PRO A 89 -33.09 1.14 -3.73
C PRO A 89 -32.60 -0.29 -3.49
N ASP A 90 -31.97 -0.92 -4.48
CA ASP A 90 -31.59 -2.34 -4.42
C ASP A 90 -30.15 -2.57 -3.98
N LEU A 91 -29.33 -1.52 -3.86
CA LEU A 91 -27.94 -1.67 -3.47
C LEU A 91 -27.78 -1.65 -1.95
N ARG A 92 -26.87 -2.49 -1.45
CA ARG A 92 -26.45 -2.51 -0.04
C ARG A 92 -26.01 -1.12 0.45
N TRP A 93 -25.24 -0.43 -0.38
CA TRP A 93 -24.78 0.93 -0.14
C TRP A 93 -25.51 1.87 -1.10
N ALA A 94 -26.73 2.20 -0.71
CA ALA A 94 -27.71 2.89 -1.56
C ALA A 94 -27.38 4.35 -1.86
N ASP A 95 -26.56 5.02 -1.02
CA ASP A 95 -26.07 6.38 -1.25
C ASP A 95 -25.05 6.39 -2.39
N LEU A 96 -25.28 7.24 -3.40
CA LEU A 96 -24.45 7.37 -4.59
C LEU A 96 -23.58 8.64 -4.59
N ALA A 97 -23.44 9.33 -3.47
CA ALA A 97 -22.69 10.59 -3.38
C ALA A 97 -21.22 10.43 -3.84
N ASP A 98 -20.65 9.25 -3.66
CA ASP A 98 -19.27 8.92 -4.04
C ASP A 98 -19.06 8.81 -5.56
N VAL A 99 -20.07 8.36 -6.33
CA VAL A 99 -19.96 8.07 -7.76
C VAL A 99 -20.99 8.83 -8.63
N GLY A 100 -22.01 9.42 -8.03
CA GLY A 100 -23.11 10.07 -8.72
C GLY A 100 -22.70 11.11 -9.78
N PRO A 101 -21.73 12.01 -9.51
CA PRO A 101 -21.25 12.97 -10.52
C PRO A 101 -20.68 12.30 -11.77
N ASP A 102 -19.85 11.26 -11.60
CA ASP A 102 -19.25 10.53 -12.73
C ASP A 102 -20.32 9.78 -13.54
N LEU A 103 -21.29 9.17 -12.85
CA LEU A 103 -22.36 8.44 -13.52
C LEU A 103 -23.31 9.36 -14.26
N ARG A 104 -23.64 10.54 -13.72
CA ARG A 104 -24.42 11.55 -14.46
C ARG A 104 -23.72 11.95 -15.74
N GLN A 105 -22.41 12.16 -15.70
CA GLN A 105 -21.62 12.48 -16.90
C GLN A 105 -21.66 11.32 -17.91
N LEU A 106 -21.50 10.07 -17.46
CA LEU A 106 -21.56 8.89 -18.33
C LEU A 106 -22.92 8.77 -19.03
N TYR A 107 -24.01 8.78 -18.27
CA TYR A 107 -25.36 8.62 -18.86
C TYR A 107 -25.76 9.81 -19.71
N ALA A 108 -25.41 11.03 -19.33
CA ALA A 108 -25.69 12.22 -20.13
C ALA A 108 -24.97 12.15 -21.48
N SER A 109 -23.71 11.71 -21.55
CA SER A 109 -22.96 11.55 -22.81
C SER A 109 -23.59 10.50 -23.74
N ARG A 110 -24.37 9.57 -23.21
CA ARG A 110 -25.10 8.51 -23.92
C ARG A 110 -26.58 8.84 -24.16
N GLY A 111 -27.00 10.10 -23.94
CA GLY A 111 -28.40 10.50 -24.05
C GLY A 111 -29.33 9.74 -23.13
N TRP A 112 -28.83 9.35 -21.94
CA TRP A 112 -29.52 8.57 -20.92
C TRP A 112 -29.92 7.16 -21.36
N GLY A 113 -29.25 6.62 -22.39
CA GLY A 113 -29.38 5.21 -22.80
C GLY A 113 -28.65 4.26 -21.85
N ALA A 114 -29.08 3.00 -21.82
CA ALA A 114 -28.44 1.95 -21.05
C ALA A 114 -26.97 1.76 -21.46
N VAL A 115 -26.13 1.44 -20.50
CA VAL A 115 -24.68 1.19 -20.68
C VAL A 115 -24.41 -0.30 -20.91
N TRP A 116 -25.15 -1.17 -20.19
CA TRP A 116 -24.89 -2.60 -20.09
C TRP A 116 -25.91 -3.48 -20.79
N TYR A 117 -26.99 -2.89 -21.33
CA TYR A 117 -28.03 -3.58 -22.06
C TYR A 117 -28.02 -3.22 -23.53
N ASP A 118 -28.33 -4.20 -24.38
CA ASP A 118 -28.64 -4.05 -25.78
C ASP A 118 -29.93 -4.83 -26.06
N ASN A 119 -31.00 -4.13 -26.51
CA ASN A 119 -32.30 -4.69 -26.80
C ASN A 119 -32.81 -5.65 -25.72
N ASP A 120 -32.95 -5.16 -24.48
CA ASP A 120 -33.46 -5.86 -23.31
C ASP A 120 -32.61 -7.07 -22.84
N THR A 121 -31.37 -7.17 -23.32
CA THR A 121 -30.44 -8.23 -22.98
C THR A 121 -29.12 -7.66 -22.45
N LEU A 122 -28.62 -8.20 -21.35
CA LEU A 122 -27.28 -7.86 -20.85
C LEU A 122 -26.20 -8.19 -21.88
N THR A 123 -25.32 -7.24 -22.15
CA THR A 123 -24.22 -7.41 -23.10
C THR A 123 -23.19 -8.45 -22.61
N GLY A 124 -22.36 -8.95 -23.53
CA GLY A 124 -21.24 -9.82 -23.18
C GLY A 124 -20.26 -9.16 -22.18
N PRO A 125 -19.85 -7.90 -22.40
CA PRO A 125 -19.08 -7.12 -21.43
C PRO A 125 -19.71 -7.03 -20.05
N ALA A 126 -21.03 -6.76 -19.95
CA ALA A 126 -21.75 -6.72 -18.67
C ALA A 126 -21.64 -8.04 -17.91
N ARG A 127 -21.92 -9.17 -18.58
CA ARG A 127 -21.80 -10.50 -17.97
C ARG A 127 -20.37 -10.82 -17.53
N SER A 128 -19.36 -10.37 -18.28
CA SER A 128 -17.96 -10.54 -17.92
C SER A 128 -17.58 -9.70 -16.70
N LEU A 129 -18.06 -8.47 -16.61
CA LEU A 129 -17.84 -7.60 -15.46
C LEU A 129 -18.53 -8.12 -14.20
N ILE A 130 -19.76 -8.62 -14.30
CA ILE A 130 -20.48 -9.24 -13.18
C ILE A 130 -19.68 -10.42 -12.60
N ARG A 131 -19.05 -11.25 -13.44
CA ARG A 131 -18.17 -12.33 -12.96
C ARG A 131 -16.95 -11.78 -12.22
N VAL A 132 -16.32 -10.71 -12.72
CA VAL A 132 -15.19 -10.04 -12.05
C VAL A 132 -15.60 -9.51 -10.68
N LEU A 133 -16.79 -8.91 -10.57
CA LEU A 133 -17.33 -8.43 -9.29
C LEU A 133 -17.58 -9.58 -8.31
N ALA A 134 -18.11 -10.72 -8.77
CA ALA A 134 -18.29 -11.91 -7.96
C ALA A 134 -16.94 -12.51 -7.48
N GLU A 135 -15.87 -12.31 -8.25
CA GLU A 135 -14.50 -12.75 -7.94
C GLU A 135 -13.64 -11.63 -7.30
N ALA A 136 -14.23 -10.49 -6.91
CA ALA A 136 -13.49 -9.36 -6.33
C ALA A 136 -12.64 -9.76 -5.11
N GLY A 137 -13.05 -10.83 -4.43
CA GLY A 137 -12.30 -11.45 -3.36
C GLY A 137 -10.87 -11.84 -3.74
N ASN A 138 -10.63 -12.27 -4.96
CA ASN A 138 -9.28 -12.61 -5.45
C ASN A 138 -8.35 -11.39 -5.49
N ARG A 139 -8.92 -10.19 -5.45
CA ARG A 139 -8.23 -8.90 -5.36
C ARG A 139 -8.21 -8.30 -3.97
N GLY A 140 -8.62 -9.05 -2.93
CA GLY A 140 -8.71 -8.54 -1.57
C GLY A 140 -9.82 -7.50 -1.37
N LEU A 141 -10.88 -7.58 -2.19
CA LEU A 141 -12.08 -6.76 -2.09
C LEU A 141 -13.25 -7.64 -1.68
N ASP A 142 -14.24 -7.08 -0.97
CA ASP A 142 -15.44 -7.83 -0.60
C ASP A 142 -16.47 -7.78 -1.74
N PRO A 143 -16.85 -8.91 -2.35
CA PRO A 143 -17.87 -8.92 -3.41
C PRO A 143 -19.21 -8.33 -2.98
N THR A 144 -19.53 -8.37 -1.67
CA THR A 144 -20.79 -7.82 -1.15
C THR A 144 -20.81 -6.29 -1.16
N ASP A 145 -19.66 -5.63 -1.19
CA ASP A 145 -19.56 -4.17 -1.32
C ASP A 145 -19.93 -3.68 -2.74
N TYR A 146 -19.99 -4.60 -3.70
CA TYR A 146 -20.33 -4.35 -5.10
C TYR A 146 -21.67 -4.99 -5.49
N ASP A 147 -22.47 -5.43 -4.53
CA ASP A 147 -23.76 -6.10 -4.77
C ASP A 147 -23.66 -7.27 -5.75
N ALA A 148 -22.52 -7.98 -5.77
CA ALA A 148 -22.21 -9.00 -6.76
C ALA A 148 -23.24 -10.13 -6.77
N GLY A 149 -23.75 -10.54 -5.62
CA GLY A 149 -24.79 -11.57 -5.51
C GLY A 149 -26.09 -11.18 -6.20
N TRP A 150 -26.53 -9.93 -6.01
CA TRP A 150 -27.73 -9.39 -6.65
C TRP A 150 -27.53 -9.27 -8.17
N LEU A 151 -26.37 -8.77 -8.62
CA LEU A 151 -26.05 -8.66 -10.05
C LEU A 151 -25.96 -10.03 -10.73
N VAL A 152 -25.40 -11.05 -10.07
CA VAL A 152 -25.38 -12.42 -10.58
C VAL A 152 -26.78 -12.99 -10.71
N ALA A 153 -27.65 -12.77 -9.73
CA ALA A 153 -29.05 -13.20 -9.77
C ALA A 153 -29.80 -12.49 -10.91
N ALA A 154 -29.61 -11.18 -11.06
CA ALA A 154 -30.20 -10.40 -12.16
C ALA A 154 -29.75 -10.90 -13.55
N ALA A 155 -28.45 -11.23 -13.69
CA ALA A 155 -27.90 -11.75 -14.95
C ALA A 155 -28.40 -13.16 -15.33
N ALA A 156 -28.95 -13.91 -14.38
CA ALA A 156 -29.53 -15.24 -14.61
C ALA A 156 -31.00 -15.20 -15.06
N LEU A 157 -31.67 -14.05 -14.95
CA LEU A 157 -33.05 -13.91 -15.40
C LEU A 157 -33.12 -13.94 -16.93
N PRO A 158 -34.18 -14.57 -17.51
CA PRO A 158 -34.40 -14.52 -18.95
C PRO A 158 -34.65 -13.08 -19.42
N GLY A 159 -34.24 -12.75 -20.67
CA GLY A 159 -34.58 -11.49 -21.30
C GLY A 159 -36.10 -11.27 -21.34
N ASN A 160 -36.54 -10.02 -21.39
CA ASN A 160 -37.91 -9.47 -21.21
C ASN A 160 -38.27 -9.12 -19.78
N ALA A 161 -37.29 -8.76 -18.95
CA ALA A 161 -37.57 -8.09 -17.68
C ALA A 161 -38.23 -6.73 -17.92
N ASP A 162 -38.97 -6.25 -16.92
CA ASP A 162 -39.56 -4.92 -16.95
C ASP A 162 -38.44 -3.85 -17.14
N SER A 163 -38.69 -2.86 -18.00
CA SER A 163 -37.75 -1.78 -18.30
C SER A 163 -37.30 -0.99 -17.04
N VAL A 164 -38.10 -1.00 -15.98
CA VAL A 164 -37.75 -0.42 -14.67
C VAL A 164 -36.67 -1.28 -13.99
N PHE A 165 -36.81 -2.61 -14.03
CA PHE A 165 -35.83 -3.51 -13.46
C PHE A 165 -34.50 -3.43 -14.23
N GLU A 166 -34.54 -3.40 -15.56
CA GLU A 166 -33.36 -3.26 -16.41
C GLU A 166 -32.58 -1.97 -16.12
N ALA A 167 -33.30 -0.84 -15.97
CA ALA A 167 -32.68 0.44 -15.63
C ALA A 167 -32.00 0.40 -14.24
N ARG A 168 -32.59 -0.31 -13.26
CA ARG A 168 -31.98 -0.50 -11.95
C ARG A 168 -30.74 -1.37 -12.04
N VAL A 169 -30.76 -2.48 -12.75
CA VAL A 169 -29.59 -3.36 -12.95
C VAL A 169 -28.49 -2.62 -13.70
N ASP A 170 -28.83 -1.85 -14.74
CA ASP A 170 -27.88 -1.05 -15.51
C ASP A 170 -27.17 -0.03 -14.62
N LEU A 171 -27.91 0.75 -13.83
CA LEU A 171 -27.34 1.71 -12.90
C LEU A 171 -26.56 1.01 -11.80
N GLY A 172 -27.09 -0.08 -11.22
CA GLY A 172 -26.42 -0.84 -10.17
C GLY A 172 -25.06 -1.39 -10.63
N LEU A 173 -24.99 -1.92 -11.87
CA LEU A 173 -23.72 -2.39 -12.43
C LEU A 173 -22.76 -1.22 -12.70
N SER A 174 -23.27 -0.04 -13.13
CA SER A 174 -22.47 1.18 -13.29
C SER A 174 -21.90 1.65 -11.96
N VAL A 175 -22.68 1.64 -10.88
CA VAL A 175 -22.24 1.95 -9.51
C VAL A 175 -21.15 1.00 -9.05
N ALA A 176 -21.39 -0.31 -9.19
CA ALA A 176 -20.42 -1.33 -8.81
C ALA A 176 -19.11 -1.20 -9.60
N ALA A 177 -19.20 -0.93 -10.91
CA ALA A 177 -18.04 -0.69 -11.78
C ALA A 177 -17.26 0.56 -11.36
N ALA A 178 -17.93 1.68 -11.10
CA ALA A 178 -17.32 2.93 -10.68
C ALA A 178 -16.60 2.76 -9.32
N ARG A 179 -17.23 2.09 -8.37
CA ARG A 179 -16.64 1.77 -7.06
C ARG A 179 -15.44 0.85 -7.20
N LEU A 180 -15.53 -0.18 -8.08
CA LEU A 180 -14.43 -1.11 -8.35
C LEU A 180 -13.21 -0.39 -8.93
N VAL A 181 -13.37 0.42 -10.00
CA VAL A 181 -12.23 1.11 -10.64
C VAL A 181 -11.56 2.08 -9.68
N ARG A 182 -12.33 2.79 -8.84
CA ARG A 182 -11.79 3.66 -7.79
C ARG A 182 -11.05 2.87 -6.72
N ALA A 183 -11.63 1.75 -6.24
CA ALA A 183 -11.02 0.89 -5.24
C ALA A 183 -9.69 0.29 -5.72
N LEU A 184 -9.61 -0.15 -6.97
CA LEU A 184 -8.38 -0.69 -7.56
C LEU A 184 -7.29 0.39 -7.74
N ARG A 185 -7.71 1.63 -8.03
CA ARG A 185 -6.78 2.73 -8.31
C ARG A 185 -6.26 3.42 -7.05
N PHE A 186 -7.11 3.65 -6.06
CA PHE A 186 -6.82 4.50 -4.90
C PHE A 186 -7.00 3.79 -3.55
N GLY A 187 -7.52 2.57 -3.54
CA GLY A 187 -8.09 1.97 -2.35
C GLY A 187 -9.52 2.46 -2.07
N ARG A 188 -10.14 1.88 -1.06
CA ARG A 188 -11.50 2.22 -0.62
C ARG A 188 -11.51 3.34 0.41
N VAL A 189 -10.60 3.27 1.37
CA VAL A 189 -10.43 4.26 2.45
C VAL A 189 -9.29 5.21 2.08
N SER A 190 -9.47 6.51 2.30
CA SER A 190 -8.37 7.48 2.17
C SER A 190 -7.26 7.15 3.16
N PRO A 191 -5.98 7.18 2.75
CA PRO A 191 -4.87 6.96 3.66
C PRO A 191 -4.89 7.88 4.87
N GLU A 192 -5.30 9.14 4.72
CA GLU A 192 -5.39 10.13 5.81
C GLU A 192 -6.42 9.74 6.86
N ALA A 193 -7.44 8.95 6.52
CA ALA A 193 -8.42 8.46 7.49
C ALA A 193 -7.83 7.44 8.48
N VAL A 194 -6.71 6.81 8.12
CA VAL A 194 -5.96 5.86 8.96
C VAL A 194 -4.70 6.49 9.51
N HIS A 195 -4.01 7.28 8.69
CA HIS A 195 -2.71 7.88 8.94
C HIS A 195 -2.77 9.36 8.56
N ALA A 196 -3.12 10.23 9.50
CA ALA A 196 -3.34 11.66 9.24
C ALA A 196 -2.15 12.37 8.57
N ALA A 197 -0.94 11.82 8.74
CA ALA A 197 0.30 12.32 8.16
C ALA A 197 0.60 11.78 6.75
N PHE A 198 -0.18 10.83 6.22
CA PHE A 198 0.14 10.14 4.97
C PHE A 198 -0.56 10.83 3.79
N HIS A 199 0.04 11.90 3.32
CA HIS A 199 -0.46 12.67 2.18
C HIS A 199 0.27 12.26 0.91
N LEU A 200 -0.48 11.83 -0.08
CA LEU A 200 0.05 11.47 -1.40
C LEU A 200 -0.63 12.31 -2.49
N PRO A 201 0.10 12.68 -3.55
CA PRO A 201 -0.51 13.30 -4.71
C PRO A 201 -1.63 12.41 -5.28
N VAL A 202 -2.82 12.95 -5.42
CA VAL A 202 -3.95 12.23 -5.99
C VAL A 202 -3.90 12.38 -7.51
N ASP A 203 -3.71 11.27 -8.21
CA ASP A 203 -3.85 11.23 -9.66
C ASP A 203 -5.33 11.40 -10.06
N SER A 204 -5.57 12.02 -11.20
CA SER A 204 -6.92 12.08 -11.79
C SER A 204 -7.33 10.72 -12.37
N LEU A 205 -8.59 10.36 -12.22
CA LEU A 205 -9.19 9.17 -12.81
C LEU A 205 -10.45 9.57 -13.58
N ASN A 206 -10.45 9.37 -14.89
CA ASN A 206 -11.64 9.59 -15.71
C ASN A 206 -12.55 8.36 -15.62
N VAL A 207 -13.38 8.30 -14.57
CA VAL A 207 -14.29 7.18 -14.32
C VAL A 207 -15.29 6.99 -15.46
N PRO A 208 -15.97 8.04 -16.01
CA PRO A 208 -16.87 7.88 -17.14
C PRO A 208 -16.22 7.18 -18.35
N ALA A 209 -15.03 7.62 -18.77
CA ALA A 209 -14.33 7.02 -19.90
C ALA A 209 -13.90 5.55 -19.63
N LEU A 210 -13.55 5.23 -18.38
CA LEU A 210 -13.23 3.85 -18.00
C LEU A 210 -14.45 2.93 -18.04
N LEU A 211 -15.60 3.41 -17.57
CA LEU A 211 -16.85 2.63 -17.63
C LEU A 211 -17.28 2.42 -19.08
N ASP A 212 -17.15 3.44 -19.91
CA ASP A 212 -17.42 3.34 -21.36
C ASP A 212 -16.51 2.29 -22.02
N SER A 213 -15.22 2.29 -21.68
CA SER A 213 -14.27 1.28 -22.14
C SER A 213 -14.61 -0.14 -21.62
N LEU A 214 -15.04 -0.27 -20.37
CA LEU A 214 -15.49 -1.55 -19.79
C LEU A 214 -16.74 -2.07 -20.50
N ALA A 215 -17.67 -1.20 -20.87
CA ALA A 215 -18.88 -1.57 -21.60
C ALA A 215 -18.57 -2.03 -23.04
N GLY A 216 -17.44 -1.62 -23.60
CA GLY A 216 -16.99 -2.00 -24.94
C GLY A 216 -16.11 -3.26 -25.00
N THR A 217 -15.67 -3.84 -23.86
CA THR A 217 -14.72 -4.96 -23.85
C THR A 217 -15.30 -6.24 -23.23
N PRO A 218 -15.20 -7.39 -23.90
CA PRO A 218 -15.54 -8.68 -23.29
C PRO A 218 -14.48 -9.19 -22.30
N GLN A 219 -13.31 -8.54 -22.25
CA GLN A 219 -12.18 -8.90 -21.39
C GLN A 219 -11.82 -7.76 -20.42
N PRO A 220 -12.65 -7.48 -19.41
CA PRO A 220 -12.45 -6.35 -18.50
C PRO A 220 -11.19 -6.48 -17.64
N ASN A 221 -10.67 -7.70 -17.46
CA ASN A 221 -9.51 -7.95 -16.58
C ASN A 221 -8.26 -7.18 -16.98
N ASP A 222 -7.98 -7.01 -18.27
CA ASP A 222 -6.77 -6.29 -18.73
C ASP A 222 -6.85 -4.80 -18.38
N LEU A 223 -8.02 -4.19 -18.59
CA LEU A 223 -8.26 -2.80 -18.20
C LEU A 223 -8.18 -2.63 -16.67
N LEU A 224 -8.85 -3.50 -15.91
CA LEU A 224 -8.83 -3.43 -14.44
C LEU A 224 -7.43 -3.65 -13.89
N ARG A 225 -6.65 -4.59 -14.46
CA ARG A 225 -5.25 -4.81 -14.11
C ARG A 225 -4.39 -3.57 -14.31
N SER A 226 -4.68 -2.78 -15.33
CA SER A 226 -3.97 -1.51 -15.56
C SER A 226 -4.20 -0.49 -14.44
N LEU A 227 -5.26 -0.63 -13.63
CA LEU A 227 -5.57 0.24 -12.49
C LEU A 227 -4.91 -0.24 -11.19
N GLU A 228 -4.55 -1.52 -11.09
CA GLU A 228 -3.92 -2.09 -9.90
C GLU A 228 -2.46 -1.64 -9.73
N PRO A 229 -1.90 -1.64 -8.51
CA PRO A 229 -0.50 -1.29 -8.26
C PRO A 229 0.48 -2.09 -9.13
N PRO A 230 1.47 -1.44 -9.78
CA PRO A 230 2.39 -2.14 -10.67
C PRO A 230 3.52 -2.89 -9.94
N PHE A 231 3.45 -3.02 -8.61
CA PHE A 231 4.53 -3.56 -7.78
C PHE A 231 4.46 -5.09 -7.71
N ILE A 232 5.61 -5.74 -7.84
CA ILE A 232 5.70 -7.20 -7.75
C ILE A 232 5.14 -7.74 -6.43
N HIS A 233 5.37 -7.04 -5.32
CA HIS A 233 4.88 -7.45 -4.00
C HIS A 233 3.35 -7.47 -3.89
N TYR A 234 2.66 -6.55 -4.57
CA TYR A 234 1.19 -6.56 -4.64
C TYR A 234 0.69 -7.82 -5.38
N TRP A 235 1.31 -8.17 -6.51
CA TRP A 235 0.93 -9.33 -7.32
C TRP A 235 1.23 -10.65 -6.62
N LEU A 236 2.37 -10.74 -5.94
CA LEU A 236 2.72 -11.89 -5.12
C LEU A 236 1.74 -12.08 -3.95
N LEU A 237 1.34 -10.99 -3.32
CA LEU A 237 0.37 -11.01 -2.23
C LEU A 237 -1.01 -11.43 -2.73
N MET A 238 -1.44 -10.94 -3.90
CA MET A 238 -2.71 -11.34 -4.53
C MET A 238 -2.73 -12.84 -4.86
N ALA A 239 -1.66 -13.37 -5.46
CA ALA A 239 -1.55 -14.80 -5.74
C ALA A 239 -1.55 -15.63 -4.44
N THR A 240 -0.92 -15.13 -3.39
CA THR A 240 -0.91 -15.76 -2.07
C THR A 240 -2.30 -15.76 -1.44
N LEU A 241 -3.04 -14.65 -1.57
CA LEU A 241 -4.41 -14.52 -1.06
C LEU A 241 -5.33 -15.59 -1.65
N VAL A 242 -5.28 -15.79 -2.98
CA VAL A 242 -6.06 -16.84 -3.65
C VAL A 242 -5.75 -18.20 -3.04
N ARG A 243 -4.46 -18.54 -2.87
CA ARG A 243 -4.04 -19.80 -2.23
C ARG A 243 -4.57 -19.94 -0.80
N TYR A 244 -4.51 -18.88 0.01
CA TYR A 244 -4.98 -18.93 1.40
C TYR A 244 -6.50 -19.06 1.50
N ARG A 245 -7.25 -18.50 0.55
CA ARG A 245 -8.71 -18.68 0.44
C ARG A 245 -9.08 -20.12 0.08
N GLU A 246 -8.29 -20.79 -0.75
CA GLU A 246 -8.47 -22.22 -1.02
C GLU A 246 -8.20 -23.06 0.24
N LEU A 247 -7.12 -22.75 0.98
CA LEU A 247 -6.80 -23.42 2.24
C LEU A 247 -7.89 -23.21 3.30
N ALA A 248 -8.51 -22.04 3.36
CA ALA A 248 -9.56 -21.72 4.32
C ALA A 248 -10.83 -22.58 4.13
N ARG A 249 -11.03 -23.16 2.95
CA ARG A 249 -12.19 -24.06 2.69
C ARG A 249 -12.08 -25.39 3.42
N ASP A 250 -10.89 -25.81 3.82
CA ASP A 250 -10.64 -27.03 4.58
C ASP A 250 -10.44 -26.70 6.08
N SER A 251 -11.54 -26.59 6.81
CA SER A 251 -11.53 -26.25 8.25
C SER A 251 -10.84 -27.30 9.13
N ALA A 252 -10.65 -28.55 8.65
CA ALA A 252 -9.95 -29.61 9.38
C ALA A 252 -8.45 -29.36 9.53
N LEU A 253 -7.89 -28.40 8.77
CA LEU A 253 -6.47 -28.16 8.69
C LEU A 253 -5.87 -27.43 9.91
N VAL A 254 -6.69 -26.75 10.70
CA VAL A 254 -6.20 -25.81 11.74
C VAL A 254 -6.43 -26.31 13.17
N ASN A 255 -7.13 -27.43 13.35
CA ASN A 255 -7.41 -27.97 14.69
C ASN A 255 -6.20 -28.76 15.22
N LEU A 256 -5.19 -28.02 15.70
CA LEU A 256 -4.12 -28.63 16.48
C LEU A 256 -4.69 -29.09 17.83
N PRO A 257 -4.46 -30.35 18.24
CA PRO A 257 -4.80 -30.80 19.59
C PRO A 257 -4.17 -29.90 20.66
N VAL A 258 -4.70 -29.93 21.88
CA VAL A 258 -4.16 -29.13 22.98
C VAL A 258 -2.66 -29.38 23.13
N MET A 259 -1.89 -28.32 23.02
CA MET A 259 -0.42 -28.34 23.13
C MET A 259 0.05 -28.09 24.56
N PRO A 260 1.17 -28.67 24.99
CA PRO A 260 1.86 -28.23 26.21
C PRO A 260 2.20 -26.72 26.17
N ALA A 261 2.34 -26.11 27.34
CA ALA A 261 2.71 -24.69 27.41
C ALA A 261 4.00 -24.38 26.63
N HIS A 262 4.95 -25.28 26.64
CA HIS A 262 6.17 -25.25 25.85
C HIS A 262 6.43 -26.62 25.25
N LEU A 263 6.41 -26.72 23.90
CA LEU A 263 6.81 -27.94 23.19
C LEU A 263 8.24 -27.74 22.67
N ARG A 264 9.19 -28.52 23.21
CA ARG A 264 10.61 -28.46 22.84
C ARG A 264 11.00 -29.61 21.91
N PRO A 265 12.04 -29.43 21.08
CA PRO A 265 12.60 -30.53 20.29
C PRO A 265 12.87 -31.76 21.13
N GLY A 266 12.51 -32.95 20.62
CA GLY A 266 12.63 -34.24 21.30
C GLY A 266 11.42 -34.65 22.16
N GLN A 267 10.49 -33.75 22.45
CA GLN A 267 9.29 -34.08 23.23
C GLN A 267 8.22 -34.76 22.39
N SER A 268 7.38 -35.55 23.03
CA SER A 268 6.22 -36.20 22.39
C SER A 268 5.00 -35.28 22.45
N TYR A 269 4.28 -35.22 21.32
CA TYR A 269 3.02 -34.50 21.19
C TYR A 269 2.13 -35.20 20.15
N PRO A 270 0.91 -35.66 20.51
CA PRO A 270 0.03 -36.39 19.62
C PRO A 270 -0.34 -35.62 18.34
N GLY A 271 -0.29 -34.31 18.37
CA GLY A 271 -0.60 -33.43 17.25
C GLY A 271 0.53 -33.24 16.23
N ILE A 272 1.66 -33.94 16.31
CA ILE A 272 2.78 -33.81 15.37
C ILE A 272 2.36 -34.05 13.91
N PRO A 273 1.58 -35.07 13.55
CA PRO A 273 1.13 -35.25 12.16
C PRO A 273 0.32 -34.04 11.64
N THR A 274 -0.57 -33.50 12.46
CA THR A 274 -1.36 -32.31 12.13
C THR A 274 -0.47 -31.05 11.99
N LEU A 275 0.49 -30.87 12.90
CA LEU A 275 1.47 -29.79 12.84
C LEU A 275 2.31 -29.85 11.55
N ARG A 276 2.82 -31.03 11.18
CA ARG A 276 3.55 -31.24 9.91
C ARG A 276 2.70 -30.90 8.71
N ARG A 277 1.43 -31.34 8.70
CA ARG A 277 0.48 -31.02 7.64
C ARG A 277 0.25 -29.51 7.54
N LEU A 278 0.00 -28.82 8.65
CA LEU A 278 -0.17 -27.38 8.69
C LEU A 278 1.07 -26.66 8.16
N LEU A 279 2.26 -27.00 8.67
CA LEU A 279 3.52 -26.41 8.22
C LEU A 279 3.78 -26.65 6.72
N ARG A 280 3.40 -27.83 6.19
CA ARG A 280 3.50 -28.13 4.75
C ARG A 280 2.59 -27.23 3.91
N LEU A 281 1.37 -27.02 4.35
CA LEU A 281 0.41 -26.14 3.68
C LEU A 281 0.84 -24.66 3.72
N LEU A 282 1.46 -24.26 4.84
CA LEU A 282 2.03 -22.92 4.98
C LEU A 282 3.35 -22.75 4.19
N GLY A 283 3.95 -23.85 3.67
CA GLY A 283 5.22 -23.82 2.94
C GLY A 283 6.47 -23.94 3.82
N ASP A 284 6.28 -24.22 5.11
CA ASP A 284 7.38 -24.31 6.08
C ASP A 284 7.95 -25.73 6.23
N TYR A 285 7.20 -26.78 5.92
CA TYR A 285 7.66 -28.16 5.93
C TYR A 285 8.08 -28.58 4.52
N ARG A 286 9.35 -28.80 4.30
CA ARG A 286 9.96 -29.02 2.96
C ARG A 286 10.12 -30.48 2.58
N ASP A 287 9.98 -31.40 3.54
CA ASP A 287 10.00 -32.82 3.26
C ASP A 287 8.73 -33.23 2.52
N SER A 288 8.88 -33.82 1.32
CA SER A 288 7.79 -34.28 0.48
C SER A 288 7.32 -35.70 0.81
N THR A 289 8.02 -36.41 1.71
CA THR A 289 7.64 -37.77 2.09
C THR A 289 6.26 -37.81 2.77
N PRO A 290 5.53 -38.92 2.69
CA PRO A 290 4.28 -39.09 3.41
C PRO A 290 4.47 -38.84 4.92
N ILE A 291 3.56 -38.09 5.54
CA ILE A 291 3.61 -37.79 6.97
C ILE A 291 3.20 -39.05 7.74
N PRO A 292 4.10 -39.65 8.57
CA PRO A 292 3.74 -40.80 9.39
C PRO A 292 2.66 -40.41 10.41
N ILE A 293 1.55 -41.13 10.41
CA ILE A 293 0.38 -40.83 11.24
C ILE A 293 0.67 -41.10 12.74
N LEU A 294 1.52 -42.09 13.02
CA LEU A 294 1.84 -42.53 14.37
C LEU A 294 3.09 -41.84 14.98
N ASP A 295 3.80 -41.02 14.22
CA ASP A 295 4.97 -40.32 14.73
C ASP A 295 4.53 -39.10 15.55
N THR A 296 4.73 -39.19 16.84
CA THR A 296 4.38 -38.14 17.81
C THR A 296 5.60 -37.37 18.32
N VAL A 297 6.82 -37.67 17.87
CA VAL A 297 8.02 -37.01 18.34
C VAL A 297 8.25 -35.70 17.59
N TYR A 298 8.41 -34.60 18.32
CA TYR A 298 8.73 -33.29 17.76
C TYR A 298 10.23 -33.22 17.42
N ALA A 299 10.60 -33.68 16.24
CA ALA A 299 11.99 -33.78 15.81
C ALA A 299 12.16 -33.51 14.30
N GLY A 300 13.40 -33.48 13.83
CA GLY A 300 13.79 -33.43 12.42
C GLY A 300 13.19 -32.24 11.70
N GLU A 301 12.59 -32.50 10.51
CA GLU A 301 12.03 -31.45 9.65
C GLU A 301 10.85 -30.70 10.30
N ALA A 302 10.12 -31.28 11.25
CA ALA A 302 9.09 -30.55 11.98
C ALA A 302 9.69 -29.39 12.80
N VAL A 303 10.84 -29.59 13.41
CA VAL A 303 11.56 -28.52 14.14
C VAL A 303 12.06 -27.45 13.17
N GLN A 304 12.64 -27.86 12.04
CA GLN A 304 13.09 -26.92 11.01
C GLN A 304 11.93 -26.13 10.40
N GLY A 305 10.79 -26.78 10.21
CA GLY A 305 9.55 -26.14 9.75
C GLY A 305 9.05 -25.09 10.74
N VAL A 306 9.04 -25.39 12.04
CA VAL A 306 8.68 -24.41 13.08
C VAL A 306 9.67 -23.24 13.10
N LYS A 307 10.98 -23.47 12.96
CA LYS A 307 11.97 -22.39 12.87
C LYS A 307 11.73 -21.47 11.68
N ARG A 308 11.42 -22.02 10.49
CA ARG A 308 11.05 -21.23 9.31
C ARG A 308 9.76 -20.44 9.55
N PHE A 309 8.75 -21.10 10.13
CA PHE A 309 7.51 -20.43 10.51
C PHE A 309 7.77 -19.27 11.48
N GLN A 310 8.52 -19.48 12.57
CA GLN A 310 8.89 -18.44 13.53
C GLN A 310 9.57 -17.26 12.86
N MET A 311 10.56 -17.51 12.00
CA MET A 311 11.26 -16.47 11.24
C MET A 311 10.29 -15.63 10.38
N ARG A 312 9.32 -16.28 9.73
CA ARG A 312 8.31 -15.59 8.89
C ARG A 312 7.25 -14.85 9.71
N GLN A 313 7.10 -15.19 11.01
CA GLN A 313 6.25 -14.46 11.94
C GLN A 313 7.01 -13.33 12.66
N GLY A 314 8.29 -13.11 12.34
CA GLY A 314 9.13 -12.14 13.02
C GLY A 314 9.57 -12.59 14.42
N PHE A 315 9.56 -13.91 14.72
CA PHE A 315 10.01 -14.47 15.98
C PHE A 315 11.44 -14.99 15.90
N THR A 316 12.09 -15.15 17.05
CA THR A 316 13.36 -15.86 17.14
C THR A 316 13.17 -17.31 16.72
N PRO A 317 13.94 -17.83 15.72
CA PRO A 317 13.75 -19.16 15.17
C PRO A 317 14.45 -20.24 16.04
N ASP A 318 14.04 -20.37 17.32
CA ASP A 318 14.59 -21.32 18.28
C ASP A 318 14.02 -22.74 18.13
N GLY A 319 12.88 -22.88 17.48
CA GLY A 319 12.16 -24.15 17.31
C GLY A 319 11.36 -24.56 18.56
N VAL A 320 11.25 -23.72 19.58
CA VAL A 320 10.39 -23.96 20.73
C VAL A 320 9.00 -23.40 20.46
N ILE A 321 7.96 -24.22 20.58
CA ILE A 321 6.57 -23.75 20.44
C ILE A 321 6.11 -23.28 21.82
N GLY A 322 6.39 -22.02 22.14
CA GLY A 322 5.85 -21.30 23.30
C GLY A 322 4.52 -20.60 22.94
N ASP A 323 4.02 -19.75 23.86
CA ASP A 323 2.71 -19.09 23.73
C ASP A 323 2.54 -18.31 22.43
N ALA A 324 3.49 -17.45 22.09
CA ALA A 324 3.43 -16.64 20.87
C ALA A 324 3.44 -17.49 19.58
N THR A 325 4.29 -18.54 19.54
CA THR A 325 4.35 -19.44 18.38
C THR A 325 3.06 -20.26 18.27
N ARG A 326 2.53 -20.74 19.40
CA ARG A 326 1.28 -21.50 19.45
C ARG A 326 0.09 -20.67 19.01
N GLU A 327 -0.03 -19.44 19.52
CA GLU A 327 -1.05 -18.49 19.11
C GLU A 327 -1.04 -18.29 17.59
N ARG A 328 0.13 -18.04 17.01
CA ARG A 328 0.27 -17.82 15.57
C ARG A 328 0.03 -19.07 14.72
N LEU A 329 0.41 -20.25 15.20
CA LEU A 329 0.06 -21.52 14.53
C LEU A 329 -1.46 -21.73 14.51
N GLY A 330 -2.14 -21.43 15.61
CA GLY A 330 -3.59 -21.54 15.77
C GLY A 330 -4.40 -20.42 15.11
N HIS A 331 -3.76 -19.40 14.52
CA HIS A 331 -4.49 -18.33 13.84
C HIS A 331 -5.32 -18.89 12.67
N PRO A 332 -6.65 -18.64 12.65
CA PRO A 332 -7.50 -19.03 11.55
C PRO A 332 -7.04 -18.46 10.22
N PHE A 333 -7.28 -19.18 9.13
CA PHE A 333 -6.94 -18.68 7.79
C PHE A 333 -7.67 -17.38 7.46
N ASP A 334 -8.90 -17.19 7.92
CA ASP A 334 -9.67 -15.96 7.70
C ASP A 334 -8.97 -14.71 8.26
N GLN A 335 -8.34 -14.81 9.43
CA GLN A 335 -7.57 -13.70 10.01
C GLN A 335 -6.33 -13.39 9.16
N ARG A 336 -5.65 -14.43 8.64
CA ARG A 336 -4.49 -14.25 7.73
C ARG A 336 -4.92 -13.64 6.41
N ILE A 337 -6.04 -14.10 5.85
CA ILE A 337 -6.67 -13.53 4.65
C ILE A 337 -6.98 -12.05 4.89
N ARG A 338 -7.62 -11.73 6.01
CA ARG A 338 -7.96 -10.34 6.33
C ARG A 338 -6.74 -9.45 6.44
N GLN A 339 -5.68 -9.92 7.06
CA GLN A 339 -4.41 -9.18 7.15
C GLN A 339 -3.78 -8.94 5.77
N MET A 340 -3.88 -9.92 4.84
CA MET A 340 -3.47 -9.73 3.45
C MET A 340 -4.31 -8.67 2.74
N GLU A 341 -5.64 -8.70 2.90
CA GLU A 341 -6.57 -7.73 2.30
C GLU A 341 -6.27 -6.30 2.76
N LEU A 342 -6.01 -6.10 4.06
CA LEU A 342 -5.63 -4.80 4.65
C LEU A 342 -4.29 -4.30 4.09
N THR A 343 -3.33 -5.20 3.89
CA THR A 343 -2.05 -4.86 3.27
C THR A 343 -2.23 -4.51 1.79
N MET A 344 -3.08 -5.24 1.05
CA MET A 344 -3.39 -4.92 -0.35
C MET A 344 -4.08 -3.56 -0.48
N GLU A 345 -4.95 -3.20 0.47
CA GLU A 345 -5.56 -1.87 0.51
C GLU A 345 -4.49 -0.78 0.61
N ARG A 346 -3.49 -0.92 1.50
CA ARG A 346 -2.38 0.03 1.65
C ARG A 346 -1.47 0.10 0.42
N TRP A 347 -1.27 -1.00 -0.30
CA TRP A 347 -0.53 -0.98 -1.56
C TRP A 347 -1.21 -0.12 -2.62
N ARG A 348 -2.55 -0.02 -2.63
CA ARG A 348 -3.30 0.84 -3.57
C ARG A 348 -3.14 2.32 -3.28
N TRP A 349 -2.78 2.70 -2.07
CA TRP A 349 -2.46 4.08 -1.71
C TRP A 349 -1.14 4.54 -2.34
N MET A 350 -0.19 3.63 -2.55
CA MET A 350 1.14 3.99 -3.05
C MET A 350 1.10 4.61 -4.45
N PRO A 351 1.97 5.59 -4.76
CA PRO A 351 2.06 6.18 -6.09
C PRO A 351 2.45 5.11 -7.11
N ARG A 352 1.83 5.13 -8.26
CA ARG A 352 2.10 4.14 -9.32
C ARG A 352 3.50 4.24 -9.92
N ARG A 353 4.10 5.40 -9.84
CA ARG A 353 5.45 5.70 -10.31
C ARG A 353 6.15 6.54 -9.27
N PHE A 354 7.36 6.16 -8.98
CA PHE A 354 8.27 6.97 -8.17
C PHE A 354 9.10 7.85 -9.12
N PRO A 355 9.36 9.13 -8.78
CA PRO A 355 10.22 9.99 -9.60
C PRO A 355 11.67 9.48 -9.62
N THR A 356 12.14 8.95 -8.51
CA THR A 356 13.45 8.33 -8.31
C THR A 356 13.28 7.06 -7.46
N PRO A 357 14.26 6.14 -7.43
CA PRO A 357 14.19 4.96 -6.56
C PRO A 357 14.02 5.36 -5.08
N PRO A 358 12.94 4.89 -4.42
CA PRO A 358 12.61 5.33 -3.07
C PRO A 358 13.34 4.53 -2.00
N ILE A 359 13.30 5.08 -0.77
CA ILE A 359 13.53 4.34 0.46
C ILE A 359 12.17 4.00 1.07
N LEU A 360 11.94 2.74 1.39
CA LEU A 360 10.74 2.27 2.08
C LEU A 360 11.13 1.80 3.49
N VAL A 361 10.48 2.34 4.51
CA VAL A 361 10.57 1.80 5.88
C VAL A 361 9.25 1.11 6.19
N ASN A 362 9.27 -0.20 6.34
CA ASN A 362 8.10 -0.94 6.78
C ASN A 362 8.12 -1.08 8.30
N ILE A 363 7.29 -0.28 8.98
CA ILE A 363 7.27 -0.17 10.45
C ILE A 363 7.00 -1.51 11.13
N PRO A 364 5.93 -2.29 10.81
CA PRO A 364 5.68 -3.58 11.46
C PRO A 364 6.75 -4.64 11.22
N ALA A 365 7.46 -4.55 10.10
CA ALA A 365 8.55 -5.45 9.76
C ALA A 365 9.87 -5.07 10.42
N PHE A 366 9.97 -3.86 10.98
CA PHE A 366 11.22 -3.29 11.47
C PHE A 366 12.35 -3.33 10.42
N ARG A 367 12.01 -2.95 9.18
CA ARG A 367 12.92 -3.05 8.03
C ARG A 367 12.93 -1.78 7.20
N LEU A 368 14.11 -1.39 6.77
CA LEU A 368 14.32 -0.39 5.73
C LEU A 368 14.78 -1.09 4.45
N TYR A 369 14.28 -0.62 3.32
CA TYR A 369 14.66 -1.03 1.97
C TYR A 369 15.00 0.22 1.15
N ALA A 370 16.22 0.33 0.63
CA ALA A 370 16.63 1.38 -0.28
C ALA A 370 16.89 0.78 -1.66
N PHE A 371 16.10 1.16 -2.65
CA PHE A 371 16.13 0.56 -3.98
C PHE A 371 17.10 1.29 -4.90
N GLU A 372 17.81 0.52 -5.73
CA GLU A 372 18.70 1.09 -6.77
C GLU A 372 17.94 1.47 -8.03
N THR A 373 16.79 0.83 -8.27
CA THR A 373 15.99 0.98 -9.48
C THR A 373 14.51 1.18 -9.16
N LEU A 374 13.78 1.76 -10.11
CA LEU A 374 12.32 1.95 -10.00
C LEU A 374 11.52 0.65 -10.05
N SER A 375 12.14 -0.46 -10.40
CA SER A 375 11.47 -1.78 -10.45
C SER A 375 11.23 -2.40 -9.08
N LEU A 376 11.77 -1.83 -8.00
CA LEU A 376 11.65 -2.30 -6.61
C LEU A 376 12.03 -3.79 -6.45
N ARG A 377 13.07 -4.23 -7.13
CA ARG A 377 13.51 -5.62 -7.10
C ARG A 377 14.37 -5.91 -5.87
N GLU A 378 14.19 -7.11 -5.31
CA GLU A 378 14.95 -7.54 -4.11
C GLU A 378 16.44 -7.79 -4.40
N ASP A 379 16.82 -8.05 -5.66
CA ASP A 379 18.21 -8.30 -6.07
C ASP A 379 19.03 -7.02 -6.29
N SER A 380 18.40 -5.86 -6.22
CA SER A 380 19.02 -4.54 -6.38
C SER A 380 18.50 -3.57 -5.31
N MET A 381 18.64 -3.95 -4.04
CA MET A 381 18.28 -3.10 -2.92
C MET A 381 19.21 -3.31 -1.73
N LEU A 382 19.46 -2.23 -1.00
CA LEU A 382 20.01 -2.28 0.35
C LEU A 382 18.87 -2.56 1.33
N ALA A 383 19.01 -3.58 2.18
CA ALA A 383 18.02 -3.90 3.20
C ALA A 383 18.67 -4.01 4.57
N MET A 384 18.06 -3.41 5.60
CA MET A 384 18.57 -3.46 6.98
C MET A 384 17.46 -3.49 8.02
N ASN A 385 17.81 -3.95 9.23
CA ASN A 385 16.96 -3.82 10.40
C ASN A 385 16.86 -2.36 10.85
N VAL A 386 15.69 -1.99 11.38
CA VAL A 386 15.50 -0.69 12.05
C VAL A 386 14.84 -0.87 13.40
N VAL A 387 14.98 0.15 14.26
CA VAL A 387 14.21 0.32 15.49
C VAL A 387 13.29 1.51 15.28
N VAL A 388 12.02 1.36 15.60
CA VAL A 388 10.97 2.37 15.45
C VAL A 388 10.40 2.81 16.80
N GLY A 389 9.50 3.78 16.81
CA GLY A 389 8.88 4.32 18.01
C GLY A 389 8.05 3.29 18.80
N THR A 390 7.89 3.56 20.08
CA THR A 390 7.07 2.73 20.99
C THR A 390 5.58 3.02 20.78
N ALA A 391 4.75 1.98 20.73
CA ALA A 391 3.31 2.11 20.63
C ALA A 391 2.71 2.98 21.76
N TYR A 392 1.65 3.73 21.43
CA TYR A 392 0.84 4.57 22.31
C TYR A 392 1.46 5.89 22.82
N GLU A 393 2.77 6.02 22.89
CA GLU A 393 3.39 7.23 23.43
C GLU A 393 4.22 7.98 22.39
N THR A 394 4.99 7.24 21.59
CA THR A 394 5.97 7.79 20.65
C THR A 394 6.01 6.96 19.37
N GLU A 395 4.86 6.70 18.77
CA GLU A 395 4.77 5.97 17.50
C GLU A 395 5.55 6.67 16.40
N THR A 396 6.26 5.90 15.58
CA THR A 396 6.76 6.44 14.31
C THR A 396 5.56 6.65 13.39
N PRO A 397 5.27 7.88 12.95
CA PRO A 397 4.13 8.12 12.08
C PRO A 397 4.32 7.48 10.70
N VAL A 398 3.24 7.11 10.07
CA VAL A 398 3.20 6.70 8.66
C VAL A 398 3.04 7.97 7.83
N PHE A 399 4.06 8.32 7.04
CA PHE A 399 4.07 9.52 6.20
C PHE A 399 5.09 9.38 5.06
N THR A 400 5.14 10.38 4.19
CA THR A 400 6.11 10.46 3.10
C THR A 400 6.87 11.76 3.18
N ASP A 401 8.16 11.71 2.87
CA ASP A 401 9.04 12.87 2.85
C ASP A 401 10.25 12.60 1.92
N GLU A 402 11.21 13.51 1.89
CA GLU A 402 12.43 13.39 1.11
C GLU A 402 13.67 13.59 1.98
N LEU A 403 14.64 12.68 1.90
CA LEU A 403 15.96 12.89 2.48
C LEU A 403 16.71 13.93 1.66
N GLU A 404 17.06 15.05 2.29
CA GLU A 404 17.79 16.15 1.65
C GLU A 404 19.29 16.11 1.93
N TYR A 405 19.68 15.74 3.15
CA TYR A 405 21.08 15.75 3.58
C TYR A 405 21.32 14.79 4.74
N LEU A 406 22.58 14.52 5.00
CA LEU A 406 23.03 13.84 6.20
C LEU A 406 24.02 14.70 7.00
N ILE A 407 24.16 14.39 8.27
CA ILE A 407 25.16 15.01 9.15
C ILE A 407 25.98 13.90 9.79
N PHE A 408 27.25 13.84 9.47
CA PHE A 408 28.24 13.01 10.16
C PHE A 408 28.63 13.65 11.49
N ALA A 409 29.00 12.83 12.46
CA ALA A 409 29.38 13.26 13.80
C ALA A 409 28.41 14.30 14.41
N PRO A 410 27.08 13.99 14.46
CA PRO A 410 26.09 14.99 14.84
C PRO A 410 26.12 15.31 16.33
N TYR A 411 25.83 16.57 16.71
CA TYR A 411 25.26 16.85 18.01
C TYR A 411 23.86 16.25 18.12
N TRP A 412 23.51 15.74 19.28
CA TRP A 412 22.13 15.42 19.61
C TRP A 412 21.54 16.52 20.48
N ASP A 413 20.82 17.44 19.88
CA ASP A 413 19.98 18.37 20.62
C ASP A 413 18.80 17.59 21.22
N VAL A 414 18.79 17.47 22.53
CA VAL A 414 17.78 16.67 23.25
C VAL A 414 16.45 17.42 23.22
N THR A 415 15.39 16.72 22.78
CA THR A 415 14.05 17.34 22.76
C THR A 415 13.62 17.76 24.17
N PRO A 416 12.81 18.84 24.32
CA PRO A 416 12.37 19.32 25.63
C PRO A 416 11.75 18.20 26.49
N THR A 417 10.92 17.36 25.90
CA THR A 417 10.26 16.25 26.61
C THR A 417 11.27 15.27 27.23
N ILE A 418 12.30 14.87 26.46
CA ILE A 418 13.35 13.96 26.96
C ILE A 418 14.21 14.68 27.99
N ALA A 419 14.57 15.94 27.72
CA ALA A 419 15.37 16.75 28.64
C ALA A 419 14.70 16.88 30.02
N GLU A 420 13.40 17.18 30.05
CA GLU A 420 12.63 17.34 31.28
C GLU A 420 12.33 16.01 31.99
N LYS A 421 11.90 15.00 31.24
CA LYS A 421 11.44 13.74 31.85
C LYS A 421 12.56 12.77 32.20
N GLU A 422 13.69 12.82 31.49
CA GLU A 422 14.77 11.85 31.65
C GLU A 422 16.08 12.49 32.11
N ILE A 423 16.56 13.55 31.43
CA ILE A 423 17.89 14.11 31.69
C ILE A 423 17.91 14.93 32.97
N ARG A 424 16.97 15.86 33.12
CA ARG A 424 16.93 16.73 34.33
C ARG A 424 16.80 15.94 35.64
N PRO A 425 15.88 14.97 35.79
CA PRO A 425 15.80 14.19 37.03
C PRO A 425 17.07 13.40 37.32
N ALA A 426 17.72 12.85 36.27
CA ALA A 426 18.99 12.13 36.46
C ALA A 426 20.13 13.08 36.86
N ALA A 427 20.22 14.26 36.27
CA ALA A 427 21.23 15.28 36.58
C ALA A 427 21.03 15.92 37.94
N LEU A 428 19.79 16.12 38.38
CA LEU A 428 19.49 16.60 39.75
C LEU A 428 19.89 15.59 40.80
N LYS A 429 19.73 14.29 40.52
CA LYS A 429 20.14 13.19 41.42
C LYS A 429 21.67 13.05 41.48
N ASP A 430 22.32 13.25 40.32
CA ASP A 430 23.77 13.11 40.19
C ASP A 430 24.28 14.01 39.05
N PRO A 431 24.81 15.20 39.35
CA PRO A 431 25.34 16.14 38.35
C PRO A 431 26.43 15.52 37.44
N ALA A 432 27.21 14.55 37.94
CA ALA A 432 28.22 13.87 37.16
C ALA A 432 27.62 12.98 36.04
N PHE A 433 26.30 12.75 36.06
CA PHE A 433 25.57 12.09 34.97
C PHE A 433 25.76 12.82 33.63
N LEU A 434 25.72 14.15 33.62
CA LEU A 434 25.91 14.96 32.42
C LEU A 434 27.30 14.71 31.79
N THR A 435 28.35 14.82 32.59
CA THR A 435 29.73 14.63 32.11
C THR A 435 29.99 13.19 31.69
N ARG A 436 29.52 12.19 32.45
CA ARG A 436 29.70 10.77 32.12
C ARG A 436 29.03 10.40 30.79
N ASN A 437 27.88 11.01 30.49
CA ASN A 437 27.13 10.77 29.26
C ASN A 437 27.45 11.80 28.16
N ARG A 438 28.45 12.65 28.35
CA ARG A 438 28.91 13.66 27.40
C ARG A 438 27.82 14.65 27.00
N TYR A 439 26.96 15.03 27.94
CA TYR A 439 25.99 16.11 27.76
C TYR A 439 26.62 17.47 28.08
N GLU A 440 26.24 18.46 27.27
CA GLU A 440 26.49 19.87 27.51
C GLU A 440 25.17 20.60 27.77
N LEU A 441 25.20 21.56 28.69
CA LEU A 441 24.10 22.51 28.88
C LEU A 441 24.37 23.73 27.99
N VAL A 442 23.32 24.22 27.34
CA VAL A 442 23.41 25.40 26.44
C VAL A 442 22.37 26.42 26.87
N LYS A 443 22.80 27.63 27.15
CA LYS A 443 21.95 28.77 27.45
C LYS A 443 22.31 29.92 26.53
N ASP A 444 21.32 30.58 25.94
CA ASP A 444 21.49 31.69 25.01
C ASP A 444 22.49 31.44 23.86
N GLY A 445 22.55 30.17 23.41
CA GLY A 445 23.43 29.71 22.34
C GLY A 445 24.82 29.21 22.80
N GLU A 446 25.24 29.53 24.02
CA GLU A 446 26.57 29.21 24.55
C GLU A 446 26.58 28.05 25.53
N PRO A 447 27.61 27.19 25.50
CA PRO A 447 27.82 26.14 26.50
C PRO A 447 27.99 26.74 27.90
N VAL A 448 27.29 26.16 28.88
CA VAL A 448 27.39 26.57 30.29
C VAL A 448 27.81 25.42 31.19
N SER A 449 28.50 25.71 32.28
CA SER A 449 28.86 24.69 33.27
C SER A 449 27.62 24.13 33.97
N PRO A 450 27.62 22.85 34.42
CA PRO A 450 26.46 22.20 35.03
C PRO A 450 26.26 22.64 36.50
N TRP A 451 26.10 23.94 36.70
CA TRP A 451 25.73 24.50 38.00
C TRP A 451 24.29 24.15 38.36
N PRO A 452 23.94 24.03 39.66
CA PRO A 452 22.61 23.63 40.10
C PRO A 452 21.47 24.42 39.40
N GLU A 453 21.62 25.75 39.29
CA GLU A 453 20.63 26.63 38.63
C GLU A 453 20.42 26.31 37.14
N TYR A 454 21.46 25.88 36.43
CA TYR A 454 21.34 25.49 35.03
C TYR A 454 20.75 24.08 34.87
N ILE A 455 21.03 23.18 35.83
CA ILE A 455 20.41 21.85 35.85
C ILE A 455 18.92 22.00 36.14
N GLU A 456 18.51 22.81 37.09
CA GLU A 456 17.11 23.14 37.36
C GLU A 456 16.43 23.81 36.18
N GLY A 457 17.16 24.65 35.43
CA GLY A 457 16.71 25.35 34.24
C GLY A 457 16.55 24.48 32.98
N ILE A 458 16.92 23.17 33.02
CA ILE A 458 16.74 22.27 31.88
C ILE A 458 15.26 22.20 31.52
N GLY A 459 14.94 22.47 30.25
CA GLY A 459 13.57 22.59 29.73
C GLY A 459 12.94 23.97 29.94
N HIS A 460 13.56 24.84 30.72
CA HIS A 460 13.10 26.19 31.03
C HIS A 460 14.18 27.23 30.67
N GLY A 461 14.55 27.31 29.38
CA GLY A 461 15.56 28.20 28.86
C GLY A 461 16.99 27.66 28.84
N VAL A 462 17.23 26.50 29.46
CA VAL A 462 18.49 25.77 29.30
C VAL A 462 18.23 24.53 28.45
N ARG A 463 18.93 24.45 27.33
CA ARG A 463 18.89 23.24 26.44
C ARG A 463 19.98 22.27 26.85
N VAL A 464 19.76 21.01 26.49
CA VAL A 464 20.73 19.93 26.64
C VAL A 464 21.11 19.43 25.26
N ARG A 465 22.40 19.29 25.00
CA ARG A 465 22.89 18.58 23.80
C ARG A 465 23.95 17.56 24.19
N GLN A 466 24.04 16.49 23.39
CA GLN A 466 25.11 15.50 23.55
C GLN A 466 26.13 15.72 22.44
N ILE A 467 27.41 15.77 22.81
CA ILE A 467 28.50 16.02 21.87
C ILE A 467 28.72 14.82 20.92
N PRO A 468 29.33 15.04 19.72
CA PRO A 468 29.69 13.97 18.80
C PRO A 468 30.53 12.86 19.46
N GLY A 469 30.41 11.64 18.93
CA GLY A 469 31.25 10.51 19.35
C GLY A 469 30.47 9.21 19.60
N ALA A 470 31.21 8.18 20.02
CA ALA A 470 30.69 6.83 20.14
C ALA A 470 29.54 6.65 21.16
N HIS A 471 29.40 7.58 22.10
CA HIS A 471 28.35 7.57 23.12
C HIS A 471 27.10 8.37 22.75
N ASN A 472 27.17 9.12 21.63
CA ASN A 472 26.04 9.93 21.20
C ASN A 472 24.84 9.04 20.87
N ALA A 473 23.66 9.40 21.37
CA ALA A 473 22.43 8.62 21.16
C ALA A 473 22.04 8.52 19.67
N LEU A 474 22.43 9.52 18.86
CA LEU A 474 22.27 9.52 17.41
C LEU A 474 23.38 8.77 16.66
N GLY A 475 24.34 8.18 17.42
CA GLY A 475 25.51 7.54 16.83
C GLY A 475 26.39 8.50 16.04
N ARG A 476 26.91 8.03 14.91
CA ARG A 476 27.92 8.73 14.10
C ARG A 476 27.36 9.47 12.89
N VAL A 477 26.08 9.29 12.56
CA VAL A 477 25.42 9.92 11.41
C VAL A 477 23.92 9.98 11.60
N LYS A 478 23.32 11.10 11.18
CA LYS A 478 21.88 11.27 11.02
C LYS A 478 21.53 11.71 9.61
N PHE A 479 20.36 11.29 9.12
CA PHE A 479 19.85 11.56 7.78
C PHE A 479 18.57 12.37 7.95
N ILE A 480 18.51 13.53 7.33
CA ILE A 480 17.48 14.51 7.59
C ILE A 480 16.49 14.57 6.43
N MET A 481 15.24 14.45 6.80
CA MET A 481 14.04 14.74 6.03
C MET A 481 13.28 15.82 6.82
N PRO A 482 13.16 17.08 6.31
CA PRO A 482 12.49 18.16 7.02
C PRO A 482 10.99 17.92 7.11
N ASN A 483 10.46 17.63 8.31
CA ASN A 483 9.05 17.36 8.54
C ASN A 483 8.56 17.90 9.89
N ASP A 484 7.25 18.10 10.02
CA ASP A 484 6.61 18.63 11.24
C ASP A 484 6.61 17.63 12.41
N TYR A 485 6.91 16.34 12.14
CA TYR A 485 6.93 15.27 13.16
C TYR A 485 8.28 15.14 13.85
N GLN A 486 9.31 15.88 13.41
CA GLN A 486 10.69 15.80 13.90
C GLN A 486 11.27 14.38 13.85
N VAL A 487 10.85 13.60 12.86
CA VAL A 487 11.33 12.24 12.61
C VAL A 487 12.49 12.28 11.62
N TYR A 488 13.57 11.58 11.95
CA TYR A 488 14.74 11.39 11.08
C TYR A 488 15.30 9.97 11.26
N LEU A 489 16.18 9.57 10.34
CA LEU A 489 16.89 8.31 10.45
C LEU A 489 18.28 8.59 11.05
N HIS A 490 18.75 7.70 11.93
CA HIS A 490 20.04 7.91 12.58
C HIS A 490 20.73 6.60 13.00
N ASP A 491 22.02 6.69 13.25
CA ASP A 491 22.80 5.64 13.90
C ASP A 491 22.47 5.53 15.39
N THR A 492 23.03 4.56 16.07
CA THR A 492 22.87 4.36 17.51
C THR A 492 24.01 3.51 18.09
N PRO A 493 24.51 3.80 19.32
CA PRO A 493 25.43 2.93 20.03
C PRO A 493 24.77 1.64 20.55
N ALA A 494 23.43 1.60 20.69
CA ALA A 494 22.68 0.49 21.25
C ALA A 494 22.47 -0.65 20.22
N ARG A 495 23.54 -1.24 19.72
CA ARG A 495 23.52 -2.23 18.62
C ARG A 495 22.77 -3.51 18.96
N ASN A 496 22.73 -3.93 20.22
CA ASN A 496 22.03 -5.11 20.71
C ASN A 496 20.50 -5.05 20.48
N MET A 497 19.94 -3.86 20.24
CA MET A 497 18.51 -3.70 19.92
C MET A 497 18.12 -4.36 18.59
N PHE A 498 19.05 -4.45 17.63
CA PHE A 498 18.79 -5.04 16.31
C PHE A 498 18.72 -6.56 16.34
N GLU A 499 19.18 -7.21 17.40
CA GLU A 499 19.10 -8.65 17.64
C GLU A 499 17.72 -9.07 18.18
N ARG A 500 16.96 -8.10 18.70
CA ARG A 500 15.62 -8.35 19.25
C ARG A 500 14.61 -8.60 18.13
N THR A 501 13.67 -9.49 18.39
CA THR A 501 12.54 -9.75 17.50
C THR A 501 11.62 -8.52 17.41
N ARG A 502 11.29 -7.92 18.56
CA ARG A 502 10.48 -6.72 18.66
C ARG A 502 11.39 -5.50 18.83
N ARG A 503 11.25 -4.51 17.96
CA ARG A 503 12.14 -3.36 17.86
C ARG A 503 11.41 -2.01 17.85
N ASP A 504 10.27 -1.92 18.51
CA ASP A 504 9.54 -0.69 18.81
C ASP A 504 10.01 -0.12 20.17
N ALA A 505 11.11 0.59 20.16
CA ALA A 505 11.80 1.02 21.39
C ALA A 505 12.53 2.37 21.22
N SER A 506 12.09 3.22 20.26
CA SER A 506 12.58 4.59 20.11
C SER A 506 11.50 5.59 20.52
N HIS A 507 11.86 6.88 20.54
CA HIS A 507 10.94 7.99 20.77
C HIS A 507 10.35 8.55 19.45
N GLY A 508 10.17 7.72 18.42
CA GLY A 508 9.60 8.08 17.13
C GLY A 508 10.61 8.07 15.98
N CYS A 509 11.85 8.50 16.19
CA CYS A 509 12.91 8.46 15.19
C CYS A 509 13.32 7.01 14.87
N ILE A 510 13.89 6.80 13.68
CA ILE A 510 14.24 5.49 13.14
C ILE A 510 15.73 5.23 13.31
N ARG A 511 16.10 4.25 14.17
CA ARG A 511 17.48 3.81 14.34
C ARG A 511 17.85 2.79 13.28
N LEU A 512 19.03 2.93 12.69
CA LEU A 512 19.50 2.13 11.55
C LEU A 512 20.45 1.00 11.98
N GLY A 513 20.22 -0.19 11.44
CA GLY A 513 21.10 -1.34 11.67
C GLY A 513 22.44 -1.24 10.95
N ASP A 514 22.51 -0.58 9.80
CA ASP A 514 23.74 -0.31 9.06
C ASP A 514 23.73 1.10 8.46
N PRO A 515 23.99 2.14 9.28
CA PRO A 515 23.99 3.53 8.83
C PRO A 515 25.13 3.85 7.86
N PHE A 516 26.27 3.12 7.95
CA PHE A 516 27.38 3.29 7.00
C PHE A 516 26.95 2.84 5.59
N ALA A 517 26.29 1.68 5.47
CA ALA A 517 25.80 1.21 4.18
C ALA A 517 24.77 2.17 3.58
N LEU A 518 23.89 2.78 4.40
CA LEU A 518 22.94 3.77 3.91
C LEU A 518 23.65 5.07 3.46
N ALA A 519 24.63 5.55 4.21
CA ALA A 519 25.43 6.73 3.80
C ALA A 519 26.15 6.48 2.46
N ARG A 520 26.82 5.35 2.32
CA ARG A 520 27.46 4.94 1.06
C ARG A 520 26.47 4.84 -0.10
N PHE A 521 25.28 4.26 0.15
CA PHE A 521 24.23 4.15 -0.85
C PHE A 521 23.74 5.53 -1.32
N LEU A 522 23.51 6.47 -0.41
CA LEU A 522 23.00 7.80 -0.73
C LEU A 522 24.07 8.70 -1.38
N LEU A 523 25.34 8.50 -1.06
CA LEU A 523 26.45 9.29 -1.59
C LEU A 523 27.12 8.65 -2.83
N ARG A 524 26.57 7.56 -3.37
CA ARG A 524 27.18 6.83 -4.51
C ARG A 524 27.40 7.66 -5.77
N ASP A 525 26.61 8.72 -5.95
CA ASP A 525 26.73 9.64 -7.08
C ASP A 525 27.68 10.82 -6.81
N GLN A 526 28.37 10.82 -5.67
CA GLN A 526 29.34 11.82 -5.23
C GLN A 526 30.70 11.14 -5.03
N PRO A 527 31.53 11.04 -6.08
CA PRO A 527 32.76 10.22 -6.07
C PRO A 527 33.80 10.68 -5.06
N GLU A 528 33.71 11.91 -4.60
CA GLU A 528 34.54 12.44 -3.51
C GLU A 528 34.25 11.79 -2.16
N TRP A 529 33.09 11.13 -1.98
CA TRP A 529 32.71 10.43 -0.76
C TRP A 529 33.06 8.94 -0.87
N THR A 530 34.38 8.62 -0.84
CA THR A 530 34.86 7.26 -0.77
C THR A 530 34.48 6.60 0.57
N GLU A 531 34.58 5.27 0.65
CA GLU A 531 34.30 4.57 1.92
C GLU A 531 35.18 5.05 3.07
N GLU A 532 36.48 5.31 2.79
CA GLU A 532 37.45 5.81 3.75
C GLU A 532 37.05 7.21 4.25
N ARG A 533 36.62 8.09 3.34
CA ARG A 533 36.18 9.44 3.69
C ARG A 533 34.90 9.42 4.51
N ILE A 534 33.93 8.54 4.16
CA ILE A 534 32.70 8.36 4.95
C ILE A 534 33.05 7.89 6.36
N ARG A 535 33.94 6.90 6.53
CA ARG A 535 34.36 6.42 7.85
C ARG A 535 35.06 7.52 8.65
N ALA A 536 35.99 8.25 8.03
CA ALA A 536 36.67 9.37 8.66
C ALA A 536 35.71 10.48 9.12
N ALA A 537 34.71 10.79 8.30
CA ALA A 537 33.68 11.76 8.64
C ALA A 537 32.76 11.29 9.78
N MET A 538 32.44 10.01 9.84
CA MET A 538 31.67 9.39 10.93
C MET A 538 32.43 9.46 12.28
N ASP A 539 33.76 9.49 12.27
CA ASP A 539 34.62 9.57 13.45
C ASP A 539 35.16 11.00 13.69
N ALA A 540 34.65 12.00 12.98
CA ALA A 540 35.06 13.39 13.14
C ALA A 540 34.68 13.93 14.55
N ALA A 541 35.43 14.94 14.99
CA ALA A 541 35.14 15.62 16.26
C ALA A 541 34.02 16.67 16.14
N GLU A 542 33.82 17.20 14.92
CA GLU A 542 32.83 18.22 14.62
C GLU A 542 31.85 17.79 13.54
N PRO A 543 30.60 18.26 13.53
CA PRO A 543 29.61 17.89 12.55
C PRO A 543 30.00 18.25 11.11
N ILE A 544 29.80 17.29 10.20
CA ILE A 544 30.01 17.49 8.76
C ILE A 544 28.66 17.28 8.05
N THR A 545 28.09 18.35 7.52
CA THR A 545 26.84 18.31 6.76
C THR A 545 27.11 18.06 5.27
N VAL A 546 26.42 17.08 4.70
CA VAL A 546 26.53 16.72 3.28
C VAL A 546 25.13 16.68 2.65
N ARG A 547 24.87 17.57 1.68
CA ARG A 547 23.62 17.56 0.92
C ARG A 547 23.69 16.52 -0.19
N PHE A 548 22.57 15.87 -0.44
CA PHE A 548 22.44 14.99 -1.60
C PHE A 548 22.31 15.81 -2.89
N ARG A 549 22.72 15.25 -4.02
CA ARG A 549 22.57 15.93 -5.33
C ARG A 549 21.12 16.15 -5.71
N ALA A 550 20.26 15.22 -5.32
CA ALA A 550 18.81 15.33 -5.41
C ALA A 550 18.19 14.72 -4.16
N PRO A 551 17.07 15.26 -3.66
CA PRO A 551 16.32 14.66 -2.58
C PRO A 551 15.90 13.21 -2.92
N VAL A 552 15.91 12.36 -1.91
CA VAL A 552 15.57 10.93 -2.07
C VAL A 552 14.24 10.65 -1.39
N PRO A 553 13.20 10.21 -2.13
CA PRO A 553 11.88 9.95 -1.54
C PRO A 553 11.93 8.86 -0.48
N VAL A 554 11.31 9.12 0.66
CA VAL A 554 11.17 8.18 1.78
C VAL A 554 9.70 7.96 2.06
N TYR A 555 9.30 6.70 2.15
CA TYR A 555 7.96 6.28 2.51
C TYR A 555 8.03 5.46 3.79
N LEU A 556 7.50 5.99 4.88
CA LEU A 556 7.27 5.23 6.09
C LEU A 556 5.93 4.55 5.96
N THR A 557 5.92 3.24 5.86
CA THR A 557 4.77 2.43 5.48
C THR A 557 4.38 1.46 6.58
N TYR A 558 3.17 0.90 6.48
CA TYR A 558 2.65 -0.03 7.47
C TYR A 558 2.06 -1.27 6.79
N ALA A 559 2.92 -2.17 6.33
CA ALA A 559 2.51 -3.42 5.71
C ALA A 559 2.71 -4.59 6.70
N THR A 560 1.61 -5.19 7.14
CA THR A 560 1.63 -6.31 8.10
C THR A 560 1.78 -7.67 7.44
N VAL A 561 1.73 -7.74 6.10
CA VAL A 561 2.05 -8.95 5.33
C VAL A 561 3.00 -8.61 4.19
N MET A 562 3.98 -9.48 3.97
CA MET A 562 4.88 -9.41 2.82
C MET A 562 5.01 -10.78 2.17
N ALA A 563 4.74 -10.87 0.88
CA ALA A 563 4.99 -12.05 0.07
C ALA A 563 6.27 -11.86 -0.75
N ARG A 564 7.12 -12.88 -0.84
CA ARG A 564 8.38 -12.87 -1.58
C ARG A 564 8.33 -13.74 -2.84
N PRO A 565 9.20 -13.51 -3.82
CA PRO A 565 9.26 -14.31 -5.05
C PRO A 565 9.50 -15.81 -4.85
N ASN A 566 10.19 -16.19 -3.76
CA ASN A 566 10.43 -17.58 -3.39
C ASN A 566 9.20 -18.30 -2.77
N GLY A 567 8.06 -17.61 -2.66
CA GLY A 567 6.82 -18.12 -2.08
C GLY A 567 6.70 -17.96 -0.56
N ASP A 568 7.72 -17.42 0.11
CA ASP A 568 7.65 -17.13 1.54
C ASP A 568 6.68 -15.98 1.82
N VAL A 569 5.85 -16.14 2.85
CA VAL A 569 4.89 -15.12 3.29
C VAL A 569 5.18 -14.75 4.74
N PHE A 570 5.47 -13.49 4.96
CA PHE A 570 5.78 -12.94 6.28
C PHE A 570 4.54 -12.24 6.84
N PHE A 571 4.19 -12.55 8.09
CA PHE A 571 3.12 -11.90 8.83
C PHE A 571 3.73 -11.17 10.03
N TYR A 572 3.54 -9.86 10.07
CA TYR A 572 4.05 -9.02 11.15
C TYR A 572 2.94 -8.61 12.11
N PRO A 573 3.23 -8.41 13.39
CA PRO A 573 2.25 -7.90 14.35
C PRO A 573 1.74 -6.51 13.97
N ASP A 574 0.47 -6.24 14.25
CA ASP A 574 -0.11 -4.88 14.19
C ASP A 574 0.30 -4.10 15.46
N ILE A 575 1.55 -3.63 15.49
CA ILE A 575 2.17 -3.06 16.70
C ILE A 575 1.53 -1.75 17.17
N TYR A 576 0.90 -0.99 16.27
CA TYR A 576 0.22 0.28 16.55
C TYR A 576 -1.32 0.20 16.42
N GLY A 577 -1.88 -0.96 16.09
CA GLY A 577 -3.33 -1.13 15.93
C GLY A 577 -3.92 -0.52 14.65
N HIS A 578 -3.08 -0.21 13.67
CA HIS A 578 -3.51 0.40 12.40
C HIS A 578 -4.31 -0.56 11.50
N ASP A 579 -4.07 -1.87 11.57
CA ASP A 579 -4.91 -2.86 10.89
C ASP A 579 -6.33 -2.85 11.46
N ARG A 580 -6.45 -2.77 12.78
CA ARG A 580 -7.75 -2.68 13.46
C ARG A 580 -8.50 -1.42 13.06
N THR A 581 -7.81 -0.29 12.95
CA THR A 581 -8.40 0.98 12.51
C THR A 581 -8.88 0.89 11.06
N LEU A 582 -8.06 0.39 10.15
CA LEU A 582 -8.42 0.22 8.74
C LEU A 582 -9.58 -0.77 8.56
N ASP A 583 -9.56 -1.91 9.27
CA ASP A 583 -10.63 -2.90 9.24
C ASP A 583 -11.98 -2.31 9.65
N ARG A 584 -11.99 -1.51 10.72
CA ARG A 584 -13.18 -0.80 11.19
C ARG A 584 -13.72 0.17 10.13
N LEU A 585 -12.86 0.97 9.50
CA LEU A 585 -13.25 1.92 8.46
C LEU A 585 -13.80 1.22 7.21
N LEU A 586 -13.20 0.10 6.82
CA LEU A 586 -13.68 -0.70 5.69
C LEU A 586 -15.07 -1.32 5.94
N ARG A 587 -15.46 -1.56 7.20
CA ARG A 587 -16.80 -2.06 7.57
C ARG A 587 -17.89 -1.00 7.50
N VAL A 588 -17.53 0.28 7.49
CA VAL A 588 -18.52 1.38 7.34
C VAL A 588 -19.17 1.35 5.95
N GLY A 589 -18.41 0.96 4.92
CA GLY A 589 -18.88 0.86 3.53
C GLY A 589 -18.94 2.20 2.80
N TYR A 590 -19.58 2.20 1.65
CA TYR A 590 -19.70 3.38 0.79
C TYR A 590 -20.77 4.36 1.29
N PRO A 591 -20.54 5.69 1.19
CA PRO A 591 -19.25 6.31 0.83
C PRO A 591 -18.24 6.15 1.97
N TYR A 592 -17.05 5.65 1.64
CA TYR A 592 -16.00 5.51 2.64
C TYR A 592 -15.48 6.87 3.12
N PRO A 593 -15.04 6.98 4.40
CA PRO A 593 -14.43 8.20 4.93
C PRO A 593 -13.24 8.66 4.11
N ARG A 594 -13.23 9.94 3.68
CA ARG A 594 -12.14 10.54 2.89
C ARG A 594 -11.16 11.37 3.71
N SER A 595 -11.52 11.75 4.93
CA SER A 595 -10.61 12.37 5.88
C SER A 595 -10.93 11.89 7.28
N ALA A 596 -9.91 11.64 8.10
CA ALA A 596 -10.11 11.73 9.54
C ALA A 596 -10.39 13.21 9.84
N ALA A 597 -11.34 13.50 10.73
CA ALA A 597 -11.26 14.75 11.47
C ALA A 597 -9.82 14.79 12.02
N ALA A 598 -9.03 15.78 11.60
CA ALA A 598 -7.63 15.89 12.03
C ALA A 598 -7.60 15.70 13.54
N PRO A 599 -6.77 14.80 14.09
CA PRO A 599 -6.54 14.82 15.52
C PRO A 599 -6.11 16.26 15.87
N PRO A 600 -6.54 16.77 17.03
CA PRO A 600 -6.11 18.10 17.44
C PRO A 600 -4.59 18.14 17.30
N PRO A 601 -4.02 19.22 16.75
CA PRO A 601 -2.59 19.33 16.59
C PRO A 601 -1.97 19.01 17.94
N MET A 602 -1.03 18.06 17.95
CA MET A 602 -0.20 17.85 19.14
C MET A 602 0.37 19.20 19.51
N PRO A 603 0.36 19.58 20.79
CA PRO A 603 0.87 20.89 21.18
C PRO A 603 2.28 21.00 20.65
N VAL A 604 2.45 21.88 19.66
CA VAL A 604 3.75 22.25 19.11
C VAL A 604 4.50 22.82 20.30
N ALA A 605 5.54 22.12 20.73
CA ALA A 605 6.52 22.72 21.60
C ALA A 605 7.06 23.92 20.83
N SER A 606 6.66 25.11 21.24
CA SER A 606 7.14 26.35 20.66
C SER A 606 8.67 26.36 20.69
N PRO A 607 9.32 26.95 19.68
CA PRO A 607 10.77 26.91 19.47
C PRO A 607 11.59 27.41 20.63
#